data_c8963efa20b3e6b873e9835b5d6e4cbf
#
_entry.id   c8963efa20b3e6b873e9835b5d6e4cbf
#
_cell.length_a   1.000
_cell.length_b   1.000
_cell.length_c   1.000
_cell.angle_alpha   90.00
_cell.angle_beta   90.00
_cell.angle_gamma   90.00
#
_symmetry.space_group_name_H-M   'P 1'
#
loop_
_entity.id
_entity.type
_entity.pdbx_description
1 polymer ?
#
loop_
_entity_poly.entity_id
_entity_poly.type
_entity_poly.pdbx_seq_one_letter_code
_entity_poly.pdbx_strand_id
1 'polypeptide(L)'
;MKLSLYNLRKGFRYLKNYGLKEFFIRLKEKGEPEQISYAEYAAGHKVTEAQLKIQTKESDKWSYRPLISCVYMGENREDVLAMLEQQSYTNWNVTCINKLCTGKEIELSGEYAALIEAGDTLEPDAFYELAHAIAFPKETKQSGIHWEEIGKPDLIYTDEDVRCSDESKTTETAEPLLKPDFSPDYLENYCYIRHLCCIRKTVFLQTLEESDGNPAIEELICRAAKQSDSIIHIPKVLYHTKAEHAPRVEHASMAAGSHERKQPLVSILIPNKDEKASLEKCITSIRQGSYRNYEIIIIENNSKSEEIFDYYKELQMQYPDIRVVEWKPEIPGTFNYSAINNYGASYAKGEYLLFLNNDI
;
A
#
# COMPACT_ATOMS: atom_id res chain seq x y z
N MET A 1 18.96 -8.37 -24.64
CA MET A 1 17.91 -9.36 -25.04
C MET A 1 18.51 -10.44 -25.91
N LYS A 2 18.56 -11.72 -25.48
CA LYS A 2 19.07 -12.81 -26.31
C LYS A 2 18.04 -13.12 -27.41
N LEU A 3 18.41 -12.88 -28.67
CA LEU A 3 17.66 -13.28 -29.85
C LEU A 3 17.69 -14.82 -29.98
N SER A 4 16.63 -15.47 -29.45
CA SER A 4 16.43 -16.91 -29.68
C SER A 4 15.35 -17.10 -30.75
N LEU A 5 15.45 -18.18 -31.54
CA LEU A 5 14.43 -18.56 -32.54
C LEU A 5 13.02 -18.70 -31.89
N TYR A 6 12.97 -19.09 -30.63
CA TYR A 6 11.74 -19.14 -29.83
C TYR A 6 11.13 -17.74 -29.63
N ASN A 7 11.94 -16.76 -29.25
CA ASN A 7 11.48 -15.38 -29.03
C ASN A 7 11.01 -14.72 -30.33
N LEU A 8 11.67 -14.99 -31.44
CA LEU A 8 11.25 -14.51 -32.77
C LEU A 8 9.89 -15.09 -33.18
N ARG A 9 9.68 -16.42 -33.02
CA ARG A 9 8.39 -17.06 -33.30
C ARG A 9 7.26 -16.53 -32.39
N LYS A 10 7.56 -16.28 -31.13
CA LYS A 10 6.60 -15.70 -30.15
C LYS A 10 6.24 -14.26 -30.52
N GLY A 11 7.24 -13.46 -30.93
CA GLY A 11 7.03 -12.08 -31.39
C GLY A 11 6.18 -12.02 -32.67
N PHE A 12 6.46 -12.88 -33.65
CA PHE A 12 5.68 -12.96 -34.90
C PHE A 12 4.21 -13.38 -34.63
N ARG A 13 4.00 -14.34 -33.73
CA ARG A 13 2.64 -14.77 -33.35
C ARG A 13 1.87 -13.65 -32.68
N TYR A 14 2.53 -12.91 -31.78
CA TYR A 14 1.96 -11.76 -31.09
C TYR A 14 1.60 -10.64 -32.07
N LEU A 15 2.51 -10.30 -32.99
CA LEU A 15 2.29 -9.32 -34.04
C LEU A 15 1.08 -9.67 -34.94
N LYS A 16 0.95 -10.94 -35.29
CA LYS A 16 -0.17 -11.45 -36.12
C LYS A 16 -1.51 -11.35 -35.40
N ASN A 17 -1.53 -11.58 -34.08
CA ASN A 17 -2.78 -11.63 -33.29
C ASN A 17 -3.23 -10.26 -32.78
N TYR A 18 -2.30 -9.34 -32.49
CA TYR A 18 -2.60 -8.09 -31.78
C TYR A 18 -2.20 -6.82 -32.57
N GLY A 19 -1.53 -6.98 -33.70
CA GLY A 19 -1.11 -5.88 -34.57
C GLY A 19 0.17 -5.17 -34.14
N LEU A 20 0.64 -4.28 -35.02
CA LEU A 20 1.92 -3.55 -34.85
C LEU A 20 1.93 -2.65 -33.60
N LYS A 21 0.85 -1.95 -33.34
CA LYS A 21 0.75 -0.99 -32.21
C LYS A 21 0.96 -1.69 -30.87
N GLU A 22 0.22 -2.76 -30.61
CA GLU A 22 0.34 -3.56 -29.39
C GLU A 22 1.68 -4.28 -29.28
N PHE A 23 2.24 -4.71 -30.41
CA PHE A 23 3.57 -5.30 -30.46
C PHE A 23 4.66 -4.32 -30.00
N PHE A 24 4.63 -3.06 -30.47
CA PHE A 24 5.58 -2.05 -30.06
C PHE A 24 5.39 -1.59 -28.62
N ILE A 25 4.14 -1.47 -28.12
CA ILE A 25 3.85 -1.19 -26.72
C ILE A 25 4.50 -2.26 -25.84
N ARG A 26 4.26 -3.54 -26.15
CA ARG A 26 4.81 -4.66 -25.38
C ARG A 26 6.32 -4.85 -25.54
N LEU A 27 6.90 -4.40 -26.66
CA LEU A 27 8.35 -4.38 -26.84
C LEU A 27 9.01 -3.30 -25.95
N LYS A 28 8.33 -2.16 -25.81
CA LYS A 28 8.73 -1.06 -24.91
C LYS A 28 8.59 -1.43 -23.44
N GLU A 29 7.52 -2.15 -23.08
CA GLU A 29 7.30 -2.70 -21.72
C GLU A 29 8.32 -3.79 -21.36
N LYS A 30 8.87 -4.51 -22.34
CA LYS A 30 9.92 -5.51 -22.14
C LYS A 30 11.35 -4.97 -22.13
N GLY A 31 11.56 -3.70 -22.42
CA GLY A 31 12.75 -3.02 -22.00
C GLY A 31 12.64 -2.95 -20.47
N GLU A 32 13.24 -3.93 -19.76
CA GLU A 32 13.34 -3.85 -18.30
C GLU A 32 13.88 -2.46 -17.97
N PRO A 33 13.12 -1.63 -17.24
CA PRO A 33 13.70 -0.42 -16.71
C PRO A 33 14.94 -0.84 -15.93
N GLU A 34 16.04 -0.13 -16.09
CA GLU A 34 17.21 -0.34 -15.25
C GLU A 34 16.72 -0.38 -13.80
N GLN A 35 16.93 -1.52 -13.13
CA GLN A 35 16.58 -1.65 -11.73
C GLN A 35 17.57 -0.77 -10.97
N ILE A 36 17.17 0.48 -10.71
CA ILE A 36 17.92 1.35 -9.81
C ILE A 36 17.64 0.91 -8.37
N SER A 37 18.68 0.87 -7.56
CA SER A 37 18.53 0.63 -6.12
C SER A 37 17.78 1.80 -5.47
N TYR A 38 17.14 1.55 -4.32
CA TYR A 38 16.50 2.63 -3.58
C TYR A 38 17.51 3.74 -3.20
N ALA A 39 18.74 3.39 -2.87
CA ALA A 39 19.78 4.37 -2.57
C ALA A 39 20.09 5.31 -3.74
N GLU A 40 20.12 4.78 -4.98
CA GLU A 40 20.30 5.59 -6.20
C GLU A 40 19.07 6.47 -6.46
N TYR A 41 17.87 5.92 -6.26
CA TYR A 41 16.63 6.68 -6.36
C TYR A 41 16.62 7.83 -5.35
N ALA A 42 16.87 7.56 -4.07
CA ALA A 42 16.89 8.55 -3.01
C ALA A 42 17.93 9.65 -3.26
N ALA A 43 19.15 9.26 -3.70
CA ALA A 43 20.21 10.23 -4.04
C ALA A 43 19.80 11.15 -5.21
N GLY A 44 19.10 10.62 -6.22
CA GLY A 44 18.61 11.38 -7.37
C GLY A 44 17.44 12.32 -7.05
N HIS A 45 16.73 12.10 -5.94
CA HIS A 45 15.55 12.87 -5.53
C HIS A 45 15.81 13.80 -4.34
N LYS A 46 17.03 13.83 -3.81
CA LYS A 46 17.40 14.79 -2.76
C LYS A 46 17.25 16.22 -3.24
N VAL A 47 16.58 17.02 -2.40
CA VAL A 47 16.44 18.46 -2.64
C VAL A 47 17.81 19.14 -2.55
N THR A 48 18.13 20.02 -3.49
CA THR A 48 19.40 20.75 -3.51
C THR A 48 19.31 22.03 -2.68
N GLU A 49 20.46 22.52 -2.17
CA GLU A 49 20.50 23.80 -1.45
C GLU A 49 19.92 24.98 -2.27
N ALA A 50 20.09 24.94 -3.60
CA ALA A 50 19.51 25.96 -4.48
C ALA A 50 17.98 25.91 -4.47
N GLN A 51 17.41 24.71 -4.51
CA GLN A 51 15.95 24.52 -4.42
C GLN A 51 15.42 24.95 -3.05
N LEU A 52 16.09 24.59 -1.94
CA LEU A 52 15.70 25.02 -0.60
C LEU A 52 15.64 26.56 -0.48
N LYS A 53 16.64 27.27 -1.02
CA LYS A 53 16.67 28.75 -1.06
C LYS A 53 15.53 29.33 -1.92
N ILE A 54 15.14 28.64 -3.00
CA ILE A 54 14.01 29.05 -3.83
C ILE A 54 12.71 28.87 -3.05
N GLN A 55 12.49 27.70 -2.44
CA GLN A 55 11.31 27.36 -1.65
C GLN A 55 11.10 28.37 -0.48
N THR A 56 12.17 28.72 0.22
CA THR A 56 12.10 29.74 1.30
C THR A 56 11.62 31.10 0.75
N LYS A 57 12.25 31.59 -0.33
CA LYS A 57 11.88 32.88 -0.95
C LYS A 57 10.49 32.90 -1.55
N GLU A 58 10.03 31.75 -2.05
CA GLU A 58 8.72 31.57 -2.64
C GLU A 58 7.65 31.58 -1.56
N SER A 59 7.83 30.74 -0.53
CA SER A 59 6.89 30.64 0.59
C SER A 59 6.76 31.96 1.38
N ASP A 60 7.82 32.77 1.44
CA ASP A 60 7.76 34.11 2.07
C ASP A 60 6.82 35.08 1.34
N LYS A 61 6.52 34.83 0.06
CA LYS A 61 5.63 35.67 -0.76
C LYS A 61 4.19 35.17 -0.82
N TRP A 62 3.89 34.00 -0.23
CA TRP A 62 2.53 33.48 -0.24
C TRP A 62 1.58 34.41 0.53
N SER A 63 0.40 34.62 -0.02
CA SER A 63 -0.66 35.39 0.62
C SER A 63 -1.22 34.71 1.88
N TYR A 64 -1.11 33.37 1.91
CA TYR A 64 -1.44 32.53 3.07
C TYR A 64 -0.29 31.60 3.40
N ARG A 65 0.24 31.74 4.60
CA ARG A 65 1.32 30.92 5.13
C ARG A 65 0.81 30.17 6.36
N PRO A 66 0.40 28.90 6.22
CA PRO A 66 -0.12 28.13 7.36
C PRO A 66 0.93 27.99 8.47
N LEU A 67 0.54 28.26 9.72
CA LEU A 67 1.37 27.94 10.87
C LEU A 67 1.21 26.45 11.20
N ILE A 68 2.32 25.71 11.14
CA ILE A 68 2.38 24.29 11.46
C ILE A 68 2.97 24.09 12.84
N SER A 69 2.21 23.51 13.76
CA SER A 69 2.73 23.08 15.07
C SER A 69 3.38 21.70 14.93
N CYS A 70 4.69 21.63 15.09
CA CYS A 70 5.40 20.37 15.25
C CYS A 70 5.08 19.80 16.64
N VAL A 71 4.34 18.73 16.69
CA VAL A 71 4.07 17.95 17.90
C VAL A 71 5.14 16.87 18.01
N TYR A 72 6.16 17.16 18.78
CA TYR A 72 7.30 16.28 18.97
C TYR A 72 7.12 15.38 20.18
N MET A 73 7.11 14.08 19.96
CA MET A 73 6.98 13.08 21.02
C MET A 73 8.35 12.71 21.58
N GLY A 74 8.84 13.57 22.46
CA GLY A 74 10.13 13.43 23.11
C GLY A 74 10.42 14.59 24.07
N GLU A 75 11.40 14.39 24.94
CA GLU A 75 11.77 15.37 25.97
C GLU A 75 12.79 16.40 25.46
N ASN A 76 13.64 16.00 24.53
CA ASN A 76 14.74 16.84 24.08
C ASN A 76 14.29 17.83 22.98
N ARG A 77 13.95 19.02 23.40
CA ARG A 77 13.56 20.12 22.49
C ARG A 77 14.66 20.55 21.54
N GLU A 78 15.94 20.44 21.95
CA GLU A 78 17.07 20.91 21.15
C GLU A 78 17.23 20.08 19.87
N ASP A 79 17.00 18.76 19.93
CA ASP A 79 17.12 17.87 18.77
C ASP A 79 16.09 18.24 17.69
N VAL A 80 14.83 18.45 18.08
CA VAL A 80 13.78 18.83 17.12
C VAL A 80 14.00 20.23 16.57
N LEU A 81 14.47 21.18 17.36
CA LEU A 81 14.79 22.52 16.88
C LEU A 81 15.90 22.49 15.83
N ALA A 82 17.02 21.78 16.10
CA ALA A 82 18.12 21.64 15.15
C ALA A 82 17.66 21.04 13.79
N MET A 83 16.69 20.12 13.81
CA MET A 83 16.08 19.56 12.60
C MET A 83 15.18 20.57 11.89
N LEU A 84 14.32 21.29 12.61
CA LEU A 84 13.37 22.22 12.04
C LEU A 84 14.03 23.52 11.53
N GLU A 85 15.14 23.95 12.11
CA GLU A 85 15.95 25.08 11.61
C GLU A 85 16.54 24.81 10.22
N GLN A 86 16.65 23.55 9.81
CA GLN A 86 17.08 23.16 8.46
C GLN A 86 15.95 23.19 7.43
N GLN A 87 14.69 23.34 7.86
CA GLN A 87 13.55 23.35 6.96
C GLN A 87 13.50 24.61 6.09
N SER A 88 13.18 24.44 4.81
CA SER A 88 13.02 25.57 3.88
C SER A 88 11.76 26.40 4.16
N TYR A 89 10.78 25.85 4.87
CA TYR A 89 9.61 26.56 5.37
C TYR A 89 9.78 26.95 6.82
N THR A 90 9.58 28.23 7.14
CA THR A 90 9.95 28.82 8.44
C THR A 90 8.79 29.15 9.36
N ASN A 91 7.51 29.02 8.90
CA ASN A 91 6.35 29.36 9.74
C ASN A 91 5.85 28.13 10.52
N TRP A 92 6.61 27.75 11.51
CA TRP A 92 6.32 26.63 12.41
C TRP A 92 6.59 26.97 13.87
N ASN A 93 6.03 26.19 14.77
CA ASN A 93 6.39 26.18 16.19
C ASN A 93 6.52 24.75 16.70
N VAL A 94 7.01 24.58 17.93
CA VAL A 94 7.25 23.25 18.54
C VAL A 94 6.50 23.13 19.83
N THR A 95 5.76 22.04 19.96
CA THR A 95 5.15 21.56 21.20
C THR A 95 5.73 20.18 21.50
N CYS A 96 6.52 20.08 22.57
CA CYS A 96 7.07 18.80 23.04
C CYS A 96 6.10 18.13 23.99
N ILE A 97 5.84 16.86 23.77
CA ILE A 97 4.97 16.05 24.62
C ILE A 97 5.61 14.68 24.84
N ASN A 98 5.42 14.11 26.02
CA ASN A 98 5.91 12.75 26.30
C ASN A 98 4.91 11.68 25.93
N LYS A 99 3.61 12.05 25.88
CA LYS A 99 2.50 11.14 25.56
C LYS A 99 1.32 11.92 25.01
N LEU A 100 0.61 11.31 24.09
CA LEU A 100 -0.69 11.77 23.62
C LEU A 100 -1.72 11.45 24.71
N CYS A 101 -2.03 12.41 25.59
CA CYS A 101 -2.95 12.20 26.70
C CYS A 101 -4.29 12.89 26.45
N THR A 102 -5.38 12.17 26.62
CA THR A 102 -6.72 12.78 26.75
C THR A 102 -6.78 13.62 28.03
N GLY A 103 -7.48 14.74 27.96
CA GLY A 103 -7.70 15.62 29.11
C GLY A 103 -6.53 16.51 29.53
N LYS A 104 -5.39 16.50 28.83
CA LYS A 104 -4.37 17.56 28.91
C LYS A 104 -4.55 18.48 27.72
N GLU A 105 -4.67 19.78 27.99
CA GLU A 105 -4.64 20.80 26.93
C GLU A 105 -3.27 20.76 26.24
N ILE A 106 -3.24 20.22 25.03
CA ILE A 106 -2.10 20.39 24.13
C ILE A 106 -2.31 21.75 23.48
N GLU A 107 -1.53 22.74 23.92
CA GLU A 107 -1.56 24.07 23.31
C GLU A 107 -0.91 24.02 21.93
N LEU A 108 -1.74 24.09 20.91
CA LEU A 108 -1.32 24.24 19.52
C LEU A 108 -1.61 25.67 19.06
N SER A 109 -0.55 26.42 18.74
CA SER A 109 -0.72 27.76 18.16
C SER A 109 -0.99 27.69 16.65
N GLY A 110 -0.55 26.64 15.99
CA GLY A 110 -0.75 26.43 14.54
C GLY A 110 -2.13 25.94 14.16
N GLU A 111 -2.46 26.08 12.90
CA GLU A 111 -3.69 25.57 12.31
C GLU A 111 -3.62 24.05 12.05
N TYR A 112 -2.42 23.52 11.99
CA TYR A 112 -2.10 22.10 11.73
C TYR A 112 -1.11 21.57 12.75
N ALA A 113 -1.23 20.30 13.07
CA ALA A 113 -0.32 19.53 13.91
C ALA A 113 0.44 18.51 13.06
N ALA A 114 1.76 18.66 12.95
CA ALA A 114 2.62 17.66 12.33
C ALA A 114 3.24 16.79 13.42
N LEU A 115 2.99 15.47 13.35
CA LEU A 115 3.42 14.51 14.38
C LEU A 115 4.81 13.96 14.05
N ILE A 116 5.74 14.04 15.01
CA ILE A 116 7.11 13.57 14.86
C ILE A 116 7.53 12.79 16.10
N GLU A 117 8.05 11.59 15.92
CA GLU A 117 8.60 10.78 17.01
C GLU A 117 10.06 11.11 17.31
N ALA A 118 10.44 10.94 18.58
CA ALA A 118 11.78 11.26 19.04
C ALA A 118 12.85 10.40 18.35
N GLY A 119 13.78 11.07 17.71
CA GLY A 119 14.91 10.46 17.03
C GLY A 119 14.68 10.10 15.57
N ASP A 120 13.47 10.29 15.07
CA ASP A 120 13.21 10.28 13.63
C ASP A 120 13.67 11.61 13.00
N THR A 121 13.83 11.61 11.68
CA THR A 121 14.33 12.80 10.96
C THR A 121 13.48 13.13 9.73
N LEU A 122 13.63 14.36 9.23
CA LEU A 122 12.89 14.87 8.08
C LEU A 122 13.82 15.26 6.94
N GLU A 123 13.34 15.19 5.70
CA GLU A 123 13.96 15.90 4.59
C GLU A 123 13.82 17.41 4.79
N PRO A 124 14.81 18.23 4.35
CA PRO A 124 14.82 19.68 4.60
C PRO A 124 13.67 20.47 3.96
N ASP A 125 12.93 19.88 3.04
CA ASP A 125 11.75 20.48 2.39
C ASP A 125 10.42 19.90 2.88
N ALA A 126 10.42 19.04 3.89
CA ALA A 126 9.21 18.38 4.37
C ALA A 126 8.11 19.38 4.77
N PHE A 127 8.45 20.39 5.55
CA PHE A 127 7.47 21.40 5.98
C PHE A 127 7.03 22.33 4.85
N TYR A 128 7.88 22.56 3.84
CA TYR A 128 7.50 23.28 2.64
C TYR A 128 6.43 22.51 1.85
N GLU A 129 6.63 21.22 1.64
CA GLU A 129 5.66 20.37 0.92
C GLU A 129 4.32 20.30 1.66
N LEU A 130 4.34 20.14 2.99
CA LEU A 130 3.12 20.19 3.82
C LEU A 130 2.42 21.55 3.70
N ALA A 131 3.15 22.64 3.87
CA ALA A 131 2.62 24.00 3.80
C ALA A 131 2.07 24.33 2.41
N HIS A 132 2.75 23.88 1.35
CA HIS A 132 2.30 24.03 -0.03
C HIS A 132 0.99 23.31 -0.28
N ALA A 133 0.87 22.03 0.16
CA ALA A 133 -0.37 21.26 0.05
C ALA A 133 -1.54 21.91 0.81
N ILE A 134 -1.28 22.59 1.94
CA ILE A 134 -2.30 23.33 2.69
C ILE A 134 -2.69 24.63 1.98
N ALA A 135 -1.71 25.37 1.47
CA ALA A 135 -1.93 26.68 0.85
C ALA A 135 -2.55 26.56 -0.57
N PHE A 136 -2.15 25.51 -1.30
CA PHE A 136 -2.51 25.29 -2.71
C PHE A 136 -3.04 23.88 -2.96
N PRO A 137 -4.13 23.44 -2.30
CA PRO A 137 -4.61 22.06 -2.41
C PRO A 137 -5.01 21.66 -3.83
N LYS A 138 -5.42 22.62 -4.68
CA LYS A 138 -5.78 22.37 -6.07
C LYS A 138 -4.61 22.06 -7.00
N GLU A 139 -3.40 22.39 -6.60
CA GLU A 139 -2.17 22.14 -7.37
C GLU A 139 -1.59 20.75 -7.07
N THR A 140 -2.00 20.16 -5.95
CA THR A 140 -1.59 18.82 -5.55
C THR A 140 -2.35 17.79 -6.39
N LYS A 141 -1.69 17.19 -7.37
CA LYS A 141 -2.30 16.25 -8.32
C LYS A 141 -2.61 14.93 -7.64
N GLN A 142 -3.85 14.69 -7.30
CA GLN A 142 -4.36 13.35 -6.98
C GLN A 142 -5.46 12.95 -7.98
N SER A 143 -5.38 11.73 -8.52
CA SER A 143 -6.41 11.19 -9.39
C SER A 143 -7.66 10.85 -8.56
N GLY A 144 -8.81 11.35 -9.00
CA GLY A 144 -10.13 10.92 -8.50
C GLY A 144 -10.81 11.84 -7.49
N ILE A 145 -10.22 12.97 -7.10
CA ILE A 145 -10.85 13.91 -6.17
C ILE A 145 -11.34 15.15 -6.93
N HIS A 146 -12.61 15.53 -6.73
CA HIS A 146 -13.18 16.79 -7.24
C HIS A 146 -12.73 17.95 -6.34
N TRP A 147 -11.58 18.55 -6.68
CA TRP A 147 -10.95 19.63 -5.91
C TRP A 147 -11.72 20.95 -5.88
N GLU A 148 -12.77 21.11 -6.68
CA GLU A 148 -13.56 22.35 -6.76
C GLU A 148 -14.39 22.60 -5.48
N GLU A 149 -14.69 21.57 -4.72
CA GLU A 149 -15.51 21.62 -3.50
C GLU A 149 -14.70 21.51 -2.19
N ILE A 150 -13.38 21.19 -2.28
CA ILE A 150 -12.56 20.92 -1.10
C ILE A 150 -11.90 22.22 -0.64
N GLY A 151 -12.22 22.58 0.59
CA GLY A 151 -11.54 23.64 1.34
C GLY A 151 -10.10 23.24 1.71
N LYS A 152 -9.63 23.73 2.85
CA LYS A 152 -8.33 23.30 3.41
C LYS A 152 -8.36 21.81 3.77
N PRO A 153 -7.31 21.02 3.48
CA PRO A 153 -7.25 19.59 3.80
C PRO A 153 -7.36 19.35 5.32
N ASP A 154 -7.99 18.24 5.71
CA ASP A 154 -8.07 17.82 7.10
C ASP A 154 -6.83 17.06 7.55
N LEU A 155 -6.27 16.26 6.62
CA LEU A 155 -5.11 15.44 6.88
C LEU A 155 -4.23 15.38 5.64
N ILE A 156 -2.92 15.44 5.85
CA ILE A 156 -1.89 15.29 4.82
C ILE A 156 -0.90 14.26 5.32
N TYR A 157 -0.50 13.33 4.46
CA TYR A 157 0.55 12.36 4.78
C TYR A 157 1.54 12.20 3.64
N THR A 158 2.72 11.70 3.97
CA THR A 158 3.84 11.54 3.03
C THR A 158 4.34 10.11 3.05
N ASP A 159 5.17 9.74 2.07
CA ASP A 159 5.95 8.52 2.13
C ASP A 159 7.07 8.63 3.18
N GLU A 160 7.55 7.48 3.62
CA GLU A 160 8.65 7.38 4.60
C GLU A 160 9.65 6.31 4.18
N ASP A 161 10.83 6.31 4.79
CA ASP A 161 11.75 5.19 4.77
C ASP A 161 12.20 4.80 6.18
N VAL A 162 12.63 3.56 6.32
CA VAL A 162 13.17 3.04 7.59
C VAL A 162 14.68 3.02 7.49
N ARG A 163 15.36 3.77 8.37
CA ARG A 163 16.82 3.78 8.49
C ARG A 163 17.28 2.67 9.43
N CYS A 164 17.93 1.66 8.87
CA CYS A 164 18.56 0.60 9.63
C CYS A 164 20.04 0.92 9.83
N SER A 165 20.45 1.21 11.06
CA SER A 165 21.86 1.23 11.45
C SER A 165 22.33 -0.22 11.63
N ASP A 166 23.03 -0.77 10.67
CA ASP A 166 23.76 -2.03 10.86
C ASP A 166 25.16 -1.66 11.40
N GLU A 167 25.39 -1.88 12.69
CA GLU A 167 26.69 -1.60 13.33
C GLU A 167 27.85 -2.34 12.66
N SER A 168 27.56 -3.36 11.85
CA SER A 168 28.56 -4.14 11.08
C SER A 168 28.88 -3.56 9.70
N LYS A 169 28.07 -2.61 9.21
CA LYS A 169 28.23 -1.99 7.87
C LYS A 169 28.45 -0.50 7.98
N THR A 170 29.42 0.00 7.23
CA THR A 170 29.74 1.43 7.11
C THR A 170 28.69 2.24 6.34
N THR A 171 27.61 1.63 5.90
CA THR A 171 26.53 2.24 5.12
C THR A 171 25.18 2.00 5.80
N GLU A 172 24.50 3.08 6.17
CA GLU A 172 23.09 3.03 6.53
C GLU A 172 22.29 2.48 5.33
N THR A 173 21.52 1.43 5.54
CA THR A 173 20.56 0.94 4.54
C THR A 173 19.20 1.49 4.89
N ALA A 174 18.53 2.10 3.91
CA ALA A 174 17.17 2.57 4.06
C ALA A 174 16.21 1.69 3.24
N GLU A 175 15.09 1.32 3.83
CA GLU A 175 14.02 0.59 3.18
C GLU A 175 12.81 1.52 2.98
N PRO A 176 12.36 1.75 1.73
CA PRO A 176 11.24 2.65 1.47
C PRO A 176 9.91 2.03 1.88
N LEU A 177 9.07 2.84 2.51
CA LEU A 177 7.66 2.56 2.77
C LEU A 177 6.82 3.53 1.94
N LEU A 178 6.60 3.16 0.68
CA LEU A 178 5.79 3.94 -0.25
C LEU A 178 4.31 3.64 0.02
N LYS A 179 3.52 4.68 0.20
CA LYS A 179 2.13 4.58 0.61
C LYS A 179 1.21 4.76 -0.60
N PRO A 180 0.05 4.07 -0.65
CA PRO A 180 -0.96 4.34 -1.66
C PRO A 180 -1.63 5.70 -1.41
N ASP A 181 -2.29 6.24 -2.45
CA ASP A 181 -3.29 7.28 -2.27
C ASP A 181 -4.38 6.81 -1.31
N PHE A 182 -5.10 7.76 -0.69
CA PHE A 182 -6.03 7.42 0.37
C PHE A 182 -7.07 6.37 -0.06
N SER A 183 -7.10 5.28 0.68
CA SER A 183 -8.04 4.17 0.51
C SER A 183 -8.67 3.84 1.86
N PRO A 184 -9.94 4.19 2.07
CA PRO A 184 -10.65 3.94 3.33
C PRO A 184 -10.73 2.43 3.64
N ASP A 185 -11.02 1.60 2.63
CA ASP A 185 -11.13 0.14 2.80
C ASP A 185 -9.81 -0.49 3.24
N TYR A 186 -8.68 0.02 2.75
CA TYR A 186 -7.36 -0.46 3.15
C TYR A 186 -7.03 -0.01 4.58
N LEU A 187 -7.37 1.24 4.93
CA LEU A 187 -7.14 1.80 6.26
C LEU A 187 -7.93 1.07 7.36
N GLU A 188 -9.07 0.46 7.05
CA GLU A 188 -9.84 -0.32 8.02
C GLU A 188 -9.06 -1.53 8.56
N ASN A 189 -8.18 -2.10 7.73
CA ASN A 189 -7.43 -3.31 8.05
C ASN A 189 -5.97 -3.05 8.43
N TYR A 190 -5.40 -1.96 7.93
CA TYR A 190 -4.00 -1.62 8.12
C TYR A 190 -3.76 -0.10 8.11
N CYS A 191 -3.21 0.43 9.21
CA CYS A 191 -2.83 1.84 9.28
C CYS A 191 -1.55 2.11 8.48
N TYR A 192 -1.69 2.36 7.19
CA TYR A 192 -0.57 2.63 6.30
C TYR A 192 -0.10 4.09 6.30
N ILE A 193 -0.93 5.03 6.79
CA ILE A 193 -0.65 6.48 6.75
C ILE A 193 0.60 6.83 7.57
N ARG A 194 0.70 6.34 8.80
CA ARG A 194 1.87 6.50 9.70
C ARG A 194 2.52 7.89 9.69
N HIS A 195 3.86 7.96 9.54
CA HIS A 195 4.65 9.19 9.51
C HIS A 195 4.90 9.66 8.05
N LEU A 196 5.16 10.85 7.72
CA LEU A 196 4.81 12.08 8.40
C LEU A 196 3.32 12.34 8.20
N CYS A 197 2.60 12.62 9.27
CA CYS A 197 1.19 12.97 9.21
C CYS A 197 0.98 14.39 9.76
N CYS A 198 0.29 15.24 8.99
CA CYS A 198 -0.05 16.60 9.35
C CYS A 198 -1.57 16.73 9.37
N ILE A 199 -2.14 17.00 10.55
CA ILE A 199 -3.58 16.96 10.80
C ILE A 199 -4.07 18.36 11.15
N ARG A 200 -5.23 18.78 10.60
CA ARG A 200 -5.86 20.04 10.97
C ARG A 200 -6.14 20.06 12.46
N LYS A 201 -5.81 21.17 13.13
CA LYS A 201 -5.93 21.32 14.60
C LYS A 201 -7.31 20.85 15.14
N THR A 202 -8.39 21.21 14.47
CA THR A 202 -9.75 20.85 14.90
C THR A 202 -9.95 19.34 14.90
N VAL A 203 -9.53 18.65 13.82
CA VAL A 203 -9.62 17.20 13.71
C VAL A 203 -8.70 16.52 14.72
N PHE A 204 -7.46 17.01 14.87
CA PHE A 204 -6.49 16.46 15.83
C PHE A 204 -7.02 16.52 17.27
N LEU A 205 -7.51 17.68 17.71
CA LEU A 205 -8.02 17.85 19.09
C LEU A 205 -9.27 17.03 19.34
N GLN A 206 -10.22 17.02 18.38
CA GLN A 206 -11.41 16.20 18.47
C GLN A 206 -11.06 14.70 18.57
N THR A 207 -10.17 14.21 17.70
CA THR A 207 -9.73 12.81 17.72
C THR A 207 -9.07 12.45 19.05
N LEU A 208 -8.30 13.37 19.61
CA LEU A 208 -7.64 13.17 20.90
C LEU A 208 -8.64 13.10 22.05
N GLU A 209 -9.67 13.96 22.05
CA GLU A 209 -10.75 13.95 23.06
C GLU A 209 -11.57 12.67 23.02
N GLU A 210 -11.81 12.13 21.83
CA GLU A 210 -12.58 10.88 21.61
C GLU A 210 -11.75 9.62 21.84
N SER A 211 -10.43 9.75 22.06
CA SER A 211 -9.55 8.61 22.32
C SER A 211 -9.55 8.26 23.80
N ASP A 212 -9.45 6.97 24.12
CA ASP A 212 -9.35 6.50 25.49
C ASP A 212 -7.90 6.52 25.99
N GLY A 213 -7.64 7.26 27.05
CA GLY A 213 -6.35 7.24 27.77
C GLY A 213 -5.18 7.84 26.97
N ASN A 214 -4.20 7.03 26.62
CA ASN A 214 -3.00 7.40 25.85
C ASN A 214 -2.97 6.62 24.55
N PRO A 215 -3.59 7.12 23.46
CA PRO A 215 -3.55 6.40 22.19
C PRO A 215 -2.13 6.32 21.63
N ALA A 216 -1.80 5.21 20.98
CA ALA A 216 -0.61 5.15 20.16
C ALA A 216 -0.74 6.12 18.97
N ILE A 217 0.39 6.59 18.44
CA ILE A 217 0.37 7.57 17.35
C ILE A 217 -0.37 7.04 16.11
N GLU A 218 -0.17 5.76 15.78
CA GLU A 218 -0.86 5.11 14.67
C GLU A 218 -2.37 5.03 14.90
N GLU A 219 -2.81 4.77 16.12
CA GLU A 219 -4.24 4.73 16.45
C GLU A 219 -4.86 6.12 16.29
N LEU A 220 -4.20 7.17 16.78
CA LEU A 220 -4.64 8.54 16.62
C LEU A 220 -4.75 8.93 15.14
N ILE A 221 -3.72 8.62 14.35
CA ILE A 221 -3.69 8.91 12.91
C ILE A 221 -4.81 8.17 12.19
N CYS A 222 -5.03 6.89 12.47
CA CYS A 222 -6.10 6.11 11.87
C CYS A 222 -7.49 6.67 12.21
N ARG A 223 -7.71 7.09 13.46
CA ARG A 223 -8.99 7.71 13.87
C ARG A 223 -9.17 9.06 13.20
N ALA A 224 -8.13 9.90 13.17
CA ALA A 224 -8.17 11.20 12.50
C ALA A 224 -8.47 11.05 11.00
N ALA A 225 -7.87 10.07 10.32
CA ALA A 225 -8.13 9.81 8.92
C ALA A 225 -9.57 9.36 8.66
N LYS A 226 -10.18 8.57 9.56
CA LYS A 226 -11.60 8.16 9.46
C LYS A 226 -12.58 9.31 9.69
N GLN A 227 -12.17 10.35 10.41
CA GLN A 227 -12.96 11.55 10.69
C GLN A 227 -12.72 12.68 9.69
N SER A 228 -11.78 12.50 8.76
CA SER A 228 -11.39 13.52 7.79
C SER A 228 -12.18 13.39 6.50
N ASP A 229 -12.73 14.49 6.01
CA ASP A 229 -13.44 14.57 4.73
C ASP A 229 -12.45 14.84 3.58
N SER A 230 -11.27 15.39 3.88
CA SER A 230 -10.29 15.83 2.90
C SER A 230 -8.88 15.39 3.28
N ILE A 231 -8.36 14.38 2.55
CA ILE A 231 -7.05 13.79 2.80
C ILE A 231 -6.16 13.93 1.56
N ILE A 232 -4.93 14.40 1.76
CA ILE A 232 -3.93 14.55 0.70
C ILE A 232 -2.75 13.60 0.97
N HIS A 233 -2.35 12.85 -0.03
CA HIS A 233 -1.10 12.11 -0.08
C HIS A 233 -0.05 12.90 -0.87
N ILE A 234 1.13 13.12 -0.29
CA ILE A 234 2.30 13.65 -0.99
C ILE A 234 3.23 12.47 -1.27
N PRO A 235 3.32 11.97 -2.52
CA PRO A 235 4.11 10.78 -2.86
C PRO A 235 5.61 11.11 -2.92
N LYS A 236 6.15 11.53 -1.79
CA LYS A 236 7.56 11.83 -1.57
C LYS A 236 8.00 11.26 -0.22
N VAL A 237 9.18 10.67 -0.18
CA VAL A 237 9.82 10.25 1.06
C VAL A 237 10.36 11.50 1.76
N LEU A 238 9.63 11.98 2.76
CA LEU A 238 9.96 13.20 3.51
C LEU A 238 10.23 12.93 5.00
N TYR A 239 10.05 11.68 5.43
CA TYR A 239 10.25 11.24 6.80
C TYR A 239 11.14 10.00 6.84
N HIS A 240 12.03 9.97 7.81
CA HIS A 240 12.99 8.90 8.02
C HIS A 240 12.80 8.31 9.41
N THR A 241 12.21 7.14 9.44
CA THR A 241 11.87 6.41 10.66
C THR A 241 13.07 5.61 11.15
N LYS A 242 13.32 5.62 12.45
CA LYS A 242 14.28 4.68 13.06
C LYS A 242 13.75 3.24 12.98
N ALA A 243 14.68 2.29 12.91
CA ALA A 243 14.32 0.86 12.86
C ALA A 243 13.45 0.38 14.03
N GLU A 244 13.58 0.98 15.21
CA GLU A 244 12.76 0.66 16.39
C GLU A 244 11.30 1.11 16.26
N HIS A 245 11.03 2.15 15.45
CA HIS A 245 9.70 2.66 15.12
C HIS A 245 9.17 2.07 13.80
N ALA A 246 9.95 1.20 13.13
CA ALA A 246 9.52 0.54 11.91
C ALA A 246 8.21 -0.24 12.15
N PRO A 247 7.31 -0.32 11.15
CA PRO A 247 6.12 -1.12 11.28
C PRO A 247 6.53 -2.55 11.60
N ARG A 248 6.23 -2.99 12.80
CA ARG A 248 6.23 -4.41 13.07
C ARG A 248 5.08 -4.96 12.26
N VAL A 249 5.39 -5.84 11.31
CA VAL A 249 4.40 -6.72 10.72
C VAL A 249 4.01 -7.70 11.84
N GLU A 250 3.35 -7.20 12.86
CA GLU A 250 2.46 -8.05 13.59
C GLU A 250 1.42 -8.43 12.55
N HIS A 251 1.49 -9.69 12.09
CA HIS A 251 0.29 -10.30 11.57
C HIS A 251 -0.74 -9.96 12.63
N ALA A 252 -1.66 -9.04 12.32
CA ALA A 252 -2.70 -8.71 13.23
C ALA A 252 -3.33 -10.06 13.58
N SER A 253 -2.97 -10.60 14.73
CA SER A 253 -3.79 -11.59 15.34
C SER A 253 -5.03 -10.79 15.61
N MET A 254 -5.96 -10.87 14.65
CA MET A 254 -7.26 -10.28 14.76
C MET A 254 -7.71 -10.71 16.15
N ALA A 255 -7.72 -9.74 17.07
CA ALA A 255 -8.26 -9.98 18.38
C ALA A 255 -9.57 -10.68 18.10
N ALA A 256 -9.66 -11.95 18.44
CA ALA A 256 -10.82 -12.77 18.22
C ALA A 256 -11.91 -12.15 19.09
N GLY A 257 -12.56 -11.12 18.56
CA GLY A 257 -13.85 -10.69 19.07
C GLY A 257 -14.69 -11.95 19.04
N SER A 258 -15.22 -12.32 20.19
CA SER A 258 -16.05 -13.50 20.45
C SER A 258 -17.43 -13.44 19.77
N HIS A 259 -17.51 -12.83 18.58
CA HIS A 259 -18.64 -13.02 17.70
C HIS A 259 -18.43 -14.37 17.00
N GLU A 260 -19.38 -15.29 17.15
CA GLU A 260 -19.49 -16.45 16.26
C GLU A 260 -19.45 -15.97 14.82
N ARG A 261 -18.26 -15.95 14.22
CA ARG A 261 -18.11 -15.57 12.82
C ARG A 261 -18.80 -16.66 12.02
N LYS A 262 -19.90 -16.30 11.35
CA LYS A 262 -20.45 -17.14 10.29
C LYS A 262 -19.26 -17.48 9.39
N GLN A 263 -19.10 -18.77 9.11
CA GLN A 263 -18.13 -19.21 8.11
C GLN A 263 -18.90 -19.32 6.78
N PRO A 264 -18.85 -18.28 5.91
CA PRO A 264 -19.55 -18.34 4.62
C PRO A 264 -18.97 -19.44 3.74
N LEU A 265 -19.76 -20.01 2.87
CA LEU A 265 -19.26 -20.98 1.90
C LEU A 265 -18.37 -20.28 0.88
N VAL A 266 -17.15 -20.79 0.69
CA VAL A 266 -16.18 -20.30 -0.30
C VAL A 266 -16.07 -21.30 -1.45
N SER A 267 -16.31 -20.88 -2.69
CA SER A 267 -16.03 -21.69 -3.88
C SER A 267 -14.63 -21.42 -4.39
N ILE A 268 -13.75 -22.40 -4.34
CA ILE A 268 -12.37 -22.33 -4.81
C ILE A 268 -12.31 -22.82 -6.24
N LEU A 269 -11.96 -21.94 -7.18
CA LEU A 269 -11.92 -22.20 -8.62
C LEU A 269 -10.47 -22.44 -9.06
N ILE A 270 -10.16 -23.63 -9.55
CA ILE A 270 -8.81 -24.04 -9.92
C ILE A 270 -8.77 -24.48 -11.39
N PRO A 271 -8.36 -23.62 -12.33
CA PRO A 271 -8.07 -24.05 -13.69
C PRO A 271 -6.88 -25.02 -13.70
N ASN A 272 -7.04 -26.18 -14.39
CA ASN A 272 -5.96 -27.15 -14.50
C ASN A 272 -5.84 -27.72 -15.92
N LYS A 273 -4.61 -28.01 -16.34
CA LYS A 273 -4.31 -28.67 -17.61
C LYS A 273 -3.06 -29.51 -17.48
N ASP A 274 -3.21 -30.83 -17.56
CA ASP A 274 -2.12 -31.82 -17.55
C ASP A 274 -1.15 -31.77 -16.33
N GLU A 275 -1.43 -30.90 -15.33
CA GLU A 275 -0.54 -30.62 -14.18
C GLU A 275 -1.05 -31.35 -12.91
N LYS A 276 -0.88 -32.67 -12.85
CA LYS A 276 -1.30 -33.48 -11.69
C LYS A 276 -0.53 -33.12 -10.42
N ALA A 277 0.82 -33.04 -10.51
CA ALA A 277 1.66 -32.86 -9.34
C ALA A 277 1.44 -31.50 -8.65
N SER A 278 1.23 -30.42 -9.44
CA SER A 278 0.93 -29.11 -8.93
C SER A 278 -0.45 -29.09 -8.28
N LEU A 279 -1.45 -29.65 -8.95
CA LEU A 279 -2.82 -29.74 -8.43
C LEU A 279 -2.90 -30.55 -7.11
N GLU A 280 -2.16 -31.65 -7.01
CA GLU A 280 -2.11 -32.47 -5.79
C GLU A 280 -1.55 -31.67 -4.60
N LYS A 281 -0.47 -30.94 -4.81
CA LYS A 281 0.11 -30.06 -3.79
C LYS A 281 -0.86 -28.95 -3.37
N CYS A 282 -1.50 -28.32 -4.33
CA CYS A 282 -2.47 -27.25 -4.12
C CYS A 282 -3.65 -27.76 -3.26
N ILE A 283 -4.28 -28.88 -3.63
CA ILE A 283 -5.39 -29.47 -2.89
C ILE A 283 -4.94 -29.89 -1.48
N THR A 284 -3.76 -30.49 -1.34
CA THR A 284 -3.20 -30.89 -0.05
C THR A 284 -3.02 -29.67 0.85
N SER A 285 -2.50 -28.57 0.33
CA SER A 285 -2.34 -27.31 1.05
C SER A 285 -3.69 -26.73 1.51
N ILE A 286 -4.69 -26.69 0.64
CA ILE A 286 -6.05 -26.26 1.00
C ILE A 286 -6.60 -27.09 2.15
N ARG A 287 -6.43 -28.42 2.09
CA ARG A 287 -6.90 -29.36 3.15
C ARG A 287 -6.20 -29.20 4.48
N GLN A 288 -4.98 -28.71 4.49
CA GLN A 288 -4.24 -28.38 5.72
C GLN A 288 -4.66 -27.03 6.33
N GLY A 289 -5.32 -26.17 5.59
CA GLY A 289 -5.83 -24.88 6.07
C GLY A 289 -6.82 -25.07 7.25
N SER A 290 -7.02 -23.99 8.02
CA SER A 290 -7.95 -24.00 9.18
C SER A 290 -9.41 -23.77 8.76
N TYR A 291 -9.67 -23.09 7.64
CA TYR A 291 -11.03 -22.86 7.12
C TYR A 291 -11.61 -24.13 6.52
N ARG A 292 -12.86 -24.49 6.84
CA ARG A 292 -13.46 -25.78 6.44
C ARG A 292 -14.70 -25.65 5.58
N ASN A 293 -15.37 -24.51 5.55
CA ASN A 293 -16.60 -24.33 4.80
C ASN A 293 -16.32 -23.86 3.36
N TYR A 294 -15.84 -24.78 2.52
CA TYR A 294 -15.53 -24.51 1.12
C TYR A 294 -15.95 -25.69 0.22
N GLU A 295 -16.11 -25.39 -1.08
CA GLU A 295 -16.13 -26.37 -2.16
C GLU A 295 -14.98 -26.06 -3.13
N ILE A 296 -14.48 -27.07 -3.84
CA ILE A 296 -13.43 -26.94 -4.84
C ILE A 296 -14.02 -27.28 -6.22
N ILE A 297 -13.86 -26.37 -7.17
CA ILE A 297 -14.26 -26.56 -8.56
C ILE A 297 -12.99 -26.57 -9.41
N ILE A 298 -12.57 -27.74 -9.84
CA ILE A 298 -11.45 -27.90 -10.77
C ILE A 298 -12.00 -27.69 -12.18
N ILE A 299 -11.40 -26.75 -12.91
CA ILE A 299 -11.84 -26.44 -14.28
C ILE A 299 -10.83 -27.05 -15.24
N GLU A 300 -11.23 -28.20 -15.82
CA GLU A 300 -10.42 -28.96 -16.76
C GLU A 300 -10.30 -28.22 -18.10
N ASN A 301 -9.05 -27.95 -18.54
CA ASN A 301 -8.73 -27.17 -19.72
C ASN A 301 -8.07 -28.01 -20.83
N ASN A 302 -8.82 -28.95 -21.43
CA ASN A 302 -8.36 -29.78 -22.52
C ASN A 302 -7.03 -30.52 -22.26
N SER A 303 -6.93 -31.18 -21.13
CA SER A 303 -5.83 -32.09 -20.80
C SER A 303 -5.77 -33.29 -21.79
N LYS A 304 -4.59 -33.87 -21.94
CA LYS A 304 -4.34 -35.02 -22.82
C LYS A 304 -3.87 -36.22 -22.05
N SER A 305 -3.40 -36.07 -20.83
CA SER A 305 -2.90 -37.14 -19.99
C SER A 305 -4.06 -37.95 -19.40
N GLU A 306 -4.08 -39.28 -19.64
CA GLU A 306 -5.04 -40.17 -18.97
C GLU A 306 -4.87 -40.14 -17.45
N GLU A 307 -3.65 -39.98 -16.95
CA GLU A 307 -3.33 -39.92 -15.53
C GLU A 307 -4.04 -38.79 -14.79
N ILE A 308 -4.24 -37.63 -15.44
CA ILE A 308 -4.96 -36.52 -14.79
C ILE A 308 -6.47 -36.82 -14.68
N PHE A 309 -7.06 -37.47 -15.67
CA PHE A 309 -8.47 -37.85 -15.64
C PHE A 309 -8.77 -38.94 -14.59
N ASP A 310 -7.85 -39.88 -14.40
CA ASP A 310 -7.99 -40.88 -13.34
C ASP A 310 -7.83 -40.20 -11.96
N TYR A 311 -6.90 -39.26 -11.81
CA TYR A 311 -6.77 -38.47 -10.59
C TYR A 311 -8.04 -37.64 -10.28
N TYR A 312 -8.68 -37.06 -11.28
CA TYR A 312 -9.95 -36.37 -11.10
C TYR A 312 -11.05 -37.28 -10.57
N LYS A 313 -11.15 -38.53 -11.06
CA LYS A 313 -12.11 -39.53 -10.56
C LYS A 313 -11.81 -39.89 -9.10
N GLU A 314 -10.55 -40.12 -8.77
CA GLU A 314 -10.11 -40.40 -7.39
C GLU A 314 -10.47 -39.24 -6.45
N LEU A 315 -10.20 -38.01 -6.83
CA LEU A 315 -10.53 -36.82 -6.03
C LEU A 315 -12.04 -36.72 -5.77
N GLN A 316 -12.89 -36.90 -6.80
CA GLN A 316 -14.34 -36.81 -6.65
C GLN A 316 -14.93 -37.96 -5.84
N MET A 317 -14.30 -39.16 -5.86
CA MET A 317 -14.69 -40.27 -5.01
C MET A 317 -14.30 -40.03 -3.54
N GLN A 318 -13.12 -39.45 -3.30
CA GLN A 318 -12.59 -39.24 -1.97
C GLN A 318 -13.22 -38.01 -1.29
N TYR A 319 -13.55 -36.97 -2.06
CA TYR A 319 -13.98 -35.68 -1.53
C TYR A 319 -15.28 -35.21 -2.20
N PRO A 320 -16.42 -35.29 -1.53
CA PRO A 320 -17.71 -34.90 -2.08
C PRO A 320 -17.86 -33.39 -2.35
N ASP A 321 -16.99 -32.58 -1.77
CA ASP A 321 -16.90 -31.13 -1.96
C ASP A 321 -15.98 -30.73 -3.13
N ILE A 322 -15.43 -31.70 -3.88
CA ILE A 322 -14.68 -31.46 -5.11
C ILE A 322 -15.56 -31.81 -6.32
N ARG A 323 -15.61 -30.87 -7.25
CA ARG A 323 -16.26 -31.04 -8.56
C ARG A 323 -15.26 -30.73 -9.66
N VAL A 324 -15.28 -31.55 -10.72
CA VAL A 324 -14.53 -31.25 -11.96
C VAL A 324 -15.52 -30.86 -13.05
N VAL A 325 -15.25 -29.73 -13.72
CA VAL A 325 -16.04 -29.21 -14.83
C VAL A 325 -15.14 -29.03 -16.06
N GLU A 326 -15.59 -29.49 -17.22
CA GLU A 326 -14.82 -29.44 -18.46
C GLU A 326 -15.09 -28.11 -19.19
N TRP A 327 -14.08 -27.30 -19.38
CA TRP A 327 -14.16 -26.06 -20.16
C TRP A 327 -13.69 -26.28 -21.59
N LYS A 328 -14.45 -25.77 -22.54
CA LYS A 328 -14.10 -25.79 -23.98
C LYS A 328 -14.03 -24.36 -24.48
N PRO A 329 -12.85 -23.93 -25.00
CA PRO A 329 -12.72 -22.59 -25.57
C PRO A 329 -13.59 -22.43 -26.81
N GLU A 330 -14.20 -21.26 -27.00
CA GLU A 330 -14.99 -20.93 -28.20
C GLU A 330 -14.14 -21.06 -29.48
N ILE A 331 -12.86 -20.68 -29.40
CA ILE A 331 -11.91 -20.86 -30.49
C ILE A 331 -10.92 -21.97 -30.11
N PRO A 332 -10.89 -23.11 -30.77
CA PRO A 332 -9.99 -24.20 -30.45
C PRO A 332 -8.52 -23.76 -30.40
N GLY A 333 -7.80 -24.16 -29.35
CA GLY A 333 -6.38 -23.88 -29.18
C GLY A 333 -6.07 -22.48 -28.62
N THR A 334 -7.06 -21.67 -28.29
CA THR A 334 -6.87 -20.42 -27.55
C THR A 334 -7.05 -20.65 -26.05
N PHE A 335 -6.31 -19.87 -25.24
CA PHE A 335 -6.49 -19.84 -23.80
C PHE A 335 -6.94 -18.44 -23.37
N ASN A 336 -8.03 -18.37 -22.63
CA ASN A 336 -8.53 -17.14 -22.05
C ASN A 336 -8.79 -17.35 -20.56
N TYR A 337 -7.92 -16.79 -19.71
CA TYR A 337 -7.98 -16.96 -18.26
C TYR A 337 -9.29 -16.45 -17.66
N SER A 338 -9.79 -15.30 -18.13
CA SER A 338 -11.06 -14.76 -17.66
C SER A 338 -12.25 -15.64 -18.05
N ALA A 339 -12.27 -16.14 -19.28
CA ALA A 339 -13.37 -17.00 -19.76
C ALA A 339 -13.43 -18.32 -18.99
N ILE A 340 -12.29 -18.98 -18.74
CA ILE A 340 -12.27 -20.24 -17.98
C ILE A 340 -12.72 -20.04 -16.54
N ASN A 341 -12.29 -18.95 -15.90
CA ASN A 341 -12.71 -18.64 -14.54
C ASN A 341 -14.19 -18.26 -14.46
N ASN A 342 -14.71 -17.46 -15.39
CA ASN A 342 -16.14 -17.14 -15.47
C ASN A 342 -16.98 -18.40 -15.68
N TYR A 343 -16.49 -19.34 -16.50
CA TYR A 343 -17.16 -20.64 -16.67
C TYR A 343 -17.18 -21.43 -15.36
N GLY A 344 -16.05 -21.54 -14.65
CA GLY A 344 -16.00 -22.18 -13.33
C GLY A 344 -16.93 -21.52 -12.32
N ALA A 345 -16.97 -20.19 -12.30
CA ALA A 345 -17.83 -19.42 -11.41
C ALA A 345 -19.32 -19.71 -11.60
N SER A 346 -19.75 -20.08 -12.80
CA SER A 346 -21.16 -20.48 -13.07
C SER A 346 -21.61 -21.75 -12.33
N TYR A 347 -20.67 -22.54 -11.82
CA TYR A 347 -20.93 -23.74 -11.03
C TYR A 347 -20.80 -23.52 -9.53
N ALA A 348 -20.34 -22.34 -9.11
CA ALA A 348 -20.11 -22.00 -7.72
C ALA A 348 -21.40 -21.85 -6.92
N LYS A 349 -21.38 -22.29 -5.67
CA LYS A 349 -22.47 -22.17 -4.70
C LYS A 349 -22.10 -21.27 -3.52
N GLY A 350 -20.82 -20.92 -3.39
CA GLY A 350 -20.31 -20.11 -2.30
C GLY A 350 -20.73 -18.65 -2.38
N GLU A 351 -20.85 -18.03 -1.24
CA GLU A 351 -21.03 -16.57 -1.13
C GLU A 351 -19.79 -15.81 -1.61
N TYR A 352 -18.63 -16.46 -1.55
CA TYR A 352 -17.34 -15.93 -2.00
C TYR A 352 -16.69 -16.83 -3.03
N LEU A 353 -15.99 -16.23 -3.99
CA LEU A 353 -15.21 -16.92 -5.01
C LEU A 353 -13.72 -16.71 -4.77
N LEU A 354 -12.95 -17.79 -4.65
CA LEU A 354 -11.49 -17.76 -4.62
C LEU A 354 -10.95 -18.29 -5.95
N PHE A 355 -10.34 -17.42 -6.75
CA PHE A 355 -9.66 -17.81 -7.99
C PHE A 355 -8.23 -18.20 -7.62
N LEU A 356 -7.89 -19.46 -7.81
CA LEU A 356 -6.61 -20.02 -7.37
C LEU A 356 -5.92 -20.75 -8.53
N ASN A 357 -4.66 -20.44 -8.80
CA ASN A 357 -3.87 -21.23 -9.73
C ASN A 357 -3.46 -22.57 -9.07
N ASN A 358 -3.22 -23.58 -9.92
CA ASN A 358 -2.85 -24.92 -9.45
C ASN A 358 -1.38 -25.04 -8.99
N ASP A 359 -0.56 -24.01 -9.16
CA ASP A 359 0.89 -23.98 -8.90
C ASP A 359 1.30 -23.08 -7.71
N ILE A 360 0.33 -22.72 -6.89
CA ILE A 360 0.50 -21.91 -5.67
C ILE A 360 0.62 -22.79 -4.43
#